data_42b31c030b9bcd78cf127d4b0284be1d
#
_entry.id   42b31c030b9bcd78cf127d4b0284be1d
#
_cell.length_a   1.000
_cell.length_b   1.000
_cell.length_c   1.000
_cell.angle_alpha   90.00
_cell.angle_beta   90.00
_cell.angle_gamma   90.00
#
_symmetry.space_group_name_H-M   'P 1'
#
loop_
_entity.id
_entity.type
_entity.pdbx_description
1 polymer ?
#
loop_
_entity_poly.entity_id
_entity_poly.type
_entity_poly.pdbx_seq_one_letter_code
_entity_poly.pdbx_strand_id
1 'polypeptide(L)'
;MSFHRFWHRTVGGFPADFWILWAGILVNRIGGLAFPFLSFFLISRGVPQNVAAAAVSCWGIGGLSAAFFGGWSADRIGRKFTLLTGLIFSALAMFTISWCHPLFLIYACASLAGFAFDFQRPAVSAAVADLVPVSERVRAYALTYWAVNIGASIAPLIGGVLAAISFHFLFSFDGTTSLLYFAIILFCFREPRQHVQGVRRSPFAAFRDRRLVLLFGLACLLTGQFFQAYSTLPLVMSHQGLDAGDFSRALATNGITVVLLSIPISRFLQRWSPATGLSIAAICTGTGFFLTQFAHTTLEYAATIFIWTLGEIAIASTTPALISRIAPPGQQGVYQASYSMSWSFGILLGPTLGGLILPTFGENALWSGCGTLGLLAAVGFWFLLGRVEVASERISTPEAEQQAVLEPE
;
A
#
# COMPACT_ATOMS: atom_id res chain seq x y z
N MET A 1 26.07 22.19 6.76
CA MET A 1 25.55 21.35 7.88
C MET A 1 26.30 20.05 7.82
N SER A 2 27.07 19.65 8.85
CA SER A 2 27.86 18.40 8.76
C SER A 2 26.92 17.20 8.69
N PHE A 3 27.28 16.20 7.87
CA PHE A 3 26.56 14.92 7.68
C PHE A 3 26.19 14.27 9.03
N HIS A 4 27.06 14.37 10.04
CA HIS A 4 26.85 13.84 11.39
C HIS A 4 25.68 14.55 12.12
N ARG A 5 25.50 15.86 12.00
CA ARG A 5 24.38 16.61 12.60
C ARG A 5 23.05 16.33 11.89
N PHE A 6 23.09 16.13 10.59
CA PHE A 6 21.92 15.73 9.80
C PHE A 6 21.43 14.33 10.24
N TRP A 7 22.37 13.37 10.36
CA TRP A 7 22.06 12.01 10.76
C TRP A 7 21.50 11.93 12.19
N HIS A 8 22.14 12.62 13.16
CA HIS A 8 21.63 12.66 14.54
C HIS A 8 20.24 13.29 14.64
N ARG A 9 19.93 14.30 13.84
CA ARG A 9 18.60 14.91 13.80
C ARG A 9 17.54 14.04 13.12
N THR A 10 17.94 13.19 12.19
CA THR A 10 17.00 12.36 11.41
C THR A 10 16.73 11.01 12.09
N VAL A 11 17.75 10.39 12.67
CA VAL A 11 17.71 9.02 13.20
C VAL A 11 17.84 8.99 14.73
N GLY A 12 18.48 9.99 15.36
CA GLY A 12 18.71 10.01 16.81
C GLY A 12 17.45 10.25 17.64
N GLY A 13 17.49 9.83 18.93
CA GLY A 13 16.48 10.17 19.95
C GLY A 13 15.28 9.19 20.05
N PHE A 14 15.20 8.14 19.26
CA PHE A 14 14.14 7.13 19.39
C PHE A 14 14.53 6.01 20.36
N PRO A 15 13.56 5.45 21.13
CA PRO A 15 13.80 4.35 22.04
C PRO A 15 14.21 3.06 21.29
N ALA A 16 14.88 2.16 22.01
CA ALA A 16 15.32 0.87 21.44
C ALA A 16 14.17 0.06 20.86
N ASP A 17 13.00 0.04 21.51
CA ASP A 17 11.82 -0.68 21.04
C ASP A 17 11.32 -0.15 19.67
N PHE A 18 11.50 1.14 19.37
CA PHE A 18 11.20 1.69 18.03
C PHE A 18 12.14 1.08 16.97
N TRP A 19 13.44 0.97 17.26
CA TRP A 19 14.41 0.41 16.32
C TRP A 19 14.24 -1.11 16.15
N ILE A 20 13.83 -1.81 17.19
CA ILE A 20 13.46 -3.23 17.12
C ILE A 20 12.27 -3.43 16.19
N LEU A 21 11.22 -2.63 16.35
CA LEU A 21 10.05 -2.65 15.48
C LEU A 21 10.43 -2.30 14.03
N TRP A 22 11.23 -1.26 13.83
CA TRP A 22 11.71 -0.79 12.54
C TRP A 22 12.53 -1.87 11.80
N ALA A 23 13.48 -2.49 12.49
CA ALA A 23 14.31 -3.57 11.93
C ALA A 23 13.46 -4.79 11.54
N GLY A 24 12.51 -5.17 12.40
CA GLY A 24 11.57 -6.25 12.09
C GLY A 24 10.71 -5.96 10.86
N ILE A 25 10.20 -4.73 10.72
CA ILE A 25 9.47 -4.30 9.53
C ILE A 25 10.35 -4.41 8.30
N LEU A 26 11.59 -3.91 8.35
CA LEU A 26 12.52 -3.98 7.22
C LEU A 26 12.79 -5.43 6.79
N VAL A 27 13.10 -6.31 7.73
CA VAL A 27 13.33 -7.75 7.47
C VAL A 27 12.11 -8.39 6.80
N ASN A 28 10.93 -8.15 7.34
CA ASN A 28 9.68 -8.69 6.80
C ASN A 28 9.36 -8.14 5.40
N ARG A 29 9.69 -6.86 5.13
CA ARG A 29 9.46 -6.25 3.81
C ARG A 29 10.45 -6.74 2.75
N ILE A 30 11.69 -7.00 3.12
CA ILE A 30 12.68 -7.66 2.25
C ILE A 30 12.21 -9.07 1.89
N GLY A 31 11.55 -9.76 2.83
CA GLY A 31 11.01 -11.09 2.64
C GLY A 31 9.64 -11.16 1.95
N GLY A 32 8.96 -10.04 1.76
CA GLY A 32 7.60 -9.99 1.19
C GLY A 32 7.56 -10.31 -0.30
N LEU A 33 7.89 -11.54 -0.68
CA LEU A 33 8.09 -12.00 -2.05
C LEU A 33 6.85 -12.67 -2.63
N ALA A 34 6.04 -13.29 -1.80
CA ALA A 34 4.93 -14.15 -2.23
C ALA A 34 3.92 -13.40 -3.10
N PHE A 35 3.50 -12.21 -2.69
CA PHE A 35 2.46 -11.46 -3.37
C PHE A 35 2.80 -11.13 -4.84
N PRO A 36 3.98 -10.55 -5.17
CA PRO A 36 4.35 -10.25 -6.56
C PRO A 36 4.54 -11.49 -7.45
N PHE A 37 4.91 -12.63 -6.88
CA PHE A 37 5.26 -13.83 -7.64
C PHE A 37 4.17 -14.91 -7.64
N LEU A 38 3.05 -14.68 -6.94
CA LEU A 38 1.97 -15.68 -6.81
C LEU A 38 1.37 -16.06 -8.18
N SER A 39 1.21 -15.10 -9.08
CA SER A 39 0.70 -15.34 -10.44
C SER A 39 1.68 -16.19 -11.25
N PHE A 40 2.97 -15.88 -11.23
CA PHE A 40 4.00 -16.69 -11.90
C PHE A 40 4.07 -18.13 -11.37
N PHE A 41 3.98 -18.28 -10.06
CA PHE A 41 3.94 -19.59 -9.41
C PHE A 41 2.78 -20.45 -9.91
N LEU A 42 1.58 -19.88 -10.00
CA LEU A 42 0.41 -20.62 -10.47
C LEU A 42 0.50 -20.96 -11.96
N ILE A 43 0.99 -20.05 -12.79
CA ILE A 43 1.21 -20.31 -14.22
C ILE A 43 2.25 -21.40 -14.43
N SER A 44 3.35 -21.40 -13.67
CA SER A 44 4.37 -22.44 -13.75
C SER A 44 3.84 -23.85 -13.43
N ARG A 45 2.68 -23.91 -12.73
CA ARG A 45 1.93 -25.15 -12.46
C ARG A 45 0.83 -25.45 -13.47
N GLY A 46 0.76 -24.71 -14.59
CA GLY A 46 -0.25 -24.91 -15.64
C GLY A 46 -1.64 -24.39 -15.27
N VAL A 47 -1.76 -23.55 -14.26
CA VAL A 47 -3.05 -22.95 -13.85
C VAL A 47 -3.48 -21.87 -14.85
N PRO A 48 -4.74 -21.86 -15.32
CA PRO A 48 -5.24 -20.82 -16.22
C PRO A 48 -5.11 -19.41 -15.63
N GLN A 49 -4.93 -18.40 -16.49
CA GLN A 49 -4.64 -17.02 -16.07
C GLN A 49 -5.71 -16.39 -15.19
N ASN A 50 -6.98 -16.56 -15.54
CA ASN A 50 -8.11 -16.06 -14.74
C ASN A 50 -8.13 -16.69 -13.33
N VAL A 51 -7.76 -17.94 -13.21
CA VAL A 51 -7.64 -18.66 -11.94
C VAL A 51 -6.43 -18.18 -11.15
N ALA A 52 -5.29 -17.92 -11.81
CA ALA A 52 -4.12 -17.34 -11.17
C ALA A 52 -4.38 -15.91 -10.64
N ALA A 53 -5.08 -15.08 -11.41
CA ALA A 53 -5.49 -13.74 -10.98
C ALA A 53 -6.45 -13.78 -9.78
N ALA A 54 -7.36 -14.76 -9.73
CA ALA A 54 -8.27 -14.95 -8.60
C ALA A 54 -7.54 -15.25 -7.28
N ALA A 55 -6.40 -15.93 -7.31
CA ALA A 55 -5.58 -16.15 -6.11
C ALA A 55 -5.07 -14.84 -5.50
N VAL A 56 -4.68 -13.88 -6.35
CA VAL A 56 -4.28 -12.53 -5.89
C VAL A 56 -5.49 -11.78 -5.30
N SER A 57 -6.68 -11.94 -5.87
CA SER A 57 -7.92 -11.37 -5.32
C SER A 57 -8.27 -11.93 -3.94
N CYS A 58 -7.99 -13.22 -3.69
CA CYS A 58 -8.18 -13.84 -2.38
C CYS A 58 -7.34 -13.16 -1.29
N TRP A 59 -6.18 -12.63 -1.61
CA TRP A 59 -5.40 -11.79 -0.70
C TRP A 59 -6.18 -10.54 -0.25
N GLY A 60 -6.88 -9.88 -1.18
CA GLY A 60 -7.74 -8.75 -0.89
C GLY A 60 -8.91 -9.10 0.04
N ILE A 61 -9.52 -10.29 -0.13
CA ILE A 61 -10.59 -10.79 0.78
C ILE A 61 -10.05 -10.90 2.21
N GLY A 62 -8.86 -11.48 2.37
CA GLY A 62 -8.19 -11.57 3.66
C GLY A 62 -7.93 -10.21 4.28
N GLY A 63 -7.38 -9.26 3.50
CA GLY A 63 -7.11 -7.91 3.95
C GLY A 63 -8.36 -7.15 4.41
N LEU A 64 -9.47 -7.26 3.67
CA LEU A 64 -10.75 -6.68 4.07
C LEU A 64 -11.25 -7.24 5.40
N SER A 65 -11.17 -8.56 5.59
CA SER A 65 -11.57 -9.19 6.86
C SER A 65 -10.69 -8.73 8.02
N ALA A 66 -9.39 -8.54 7.79
CA ALA A 66 -8.45 -8.05 8.80
C ALA A 66 -8.76 -6.63 9.29
N ALA A 67 -9.36 -5.77 8.44
CA ALA A 67 -9.72 -4.41 8.82
C ALA A 67 -10.68 -4.35 10.03
N PHE A 68 -11.52 -5.38 10.19
CA PHE A 68 -12.44 -5.48 11.33
C PHE A 68 -11.73 -5.92 12.62
N PHE A 69 -10.77 -6.82 12.52
CA PHE A 69 -10.18 -7.48 13.67
C PHE A 69 -8.85 -6.88 14.12
N GLY A 70 -8.05 -6.34 13.20
CA GLY A 70 -6.69 -5.86 13.50
C GLY A 70 -6.65 -4.69 14.48
N GLY A 71 -7.48 -3.68 14.27
CA GLY A 71 -7.60 -2.55 15.18
C GLY A 71 -8.14 -2.95 16.55
N TRP A 72 -9.21 -3.77 16.58
CA TRP A 72 -9.78 -4.28 17.81
C TRP A 72 -8.77 -5.10 18.63
N SER A 73 -8.04 -5.99 17.98
CA SER A 73 -7.00 -6.81 18.63
C SER A 73 -5.87 -5.95 19.17
N ALA A 74 -5.34 -5.03 18.37
CA ALA A 74 -4.27 -4.14 18.79
C ALA A 74 -4.62 -3.33 20.03
N ASP A 75 -5.90 -2.98 20.20
CA ASP A 75 -6.35 -2.11 21.27
C ASP A 75 -6.77 -2.86 22.55
N ARG A 76 -7.37 -4.03 22.39
CA ARG A 76 -7.90 -4.80 23.53
C ARG A 76 -6.93 -5.85 24.05
N ILE A 77 -6.21 -6.50 23.15
CA ILE A 77 -5.31 -7.60 23.49
C ILE A 77 -3.88 -7.08 23.63
N GLY A 78 -3.48 -6.14 22.76
CA GLY A 78 -2.16 -5.52 22.79
C GLY A 78 -1.47 -5.50 21.43
N ARG A 79 -0.48 -4.60 21.31
CA ARG A 79 0.27 -4.39 20.07
C ARG A 79 1.14 -5.60 19.76
N LYS A 80 1.89 -6.07 20.75
CA LYS A 80 2.78 -7.22 20.63
C LYS A 80 2.02 -8.47 20.23
N PHE A 81 0.91 -8.78 20.92
CA PHE A 81 0.09 -9.95 20.60
C PHE A 81 -0.43 -9.91 19.15
N THR A 82 -0.95 -8.77 18.70
CA THR A 82 -1.48 -8.59 17.35
C THR A 82 -0.39 -8.78 16.31
N LEU A 83 0.82 -8.25 16.55
CA LEU A 83 1.97 -8.45 15.66
C LEU A 83 2.35 -9.92 15.58
N LEU A 84 2.50 -10.60 16.72
CA LEU A 84 2.88 -12.01 16.78
C LEU A 84 1.86 -12.92 16.08
N THR A 85 0.57 -12.67 16.30
CA THR A 85 -0.50 -13.43 15.64
C THR A 85 -0.49 -13.26 14.12
N GLY A 86 -0.34 -12.02 13.63
CA GLY A 86 -0.23 -11.78 12.19
C GLY A 86 1.02 -12.42 11.59
N LEU A 87 2.17 -12.33 12.26
CA LEU A 87 3.43 -12.89 11.75
C LEU A 87 3.40 -14.42 11.67
N ILE A 88 2.82 -15.10 12.68
CA ILE A 88 2.69 -16.56 12.62
C ILE A 88 1.70 -17.01 11.53
N PHE A 89 0.59 -16.29 11.33
CA PHE A 89 -0.34 -16.58 10.24
C PHE A 89 0.30 -16.34 8.87
N SER A 90 1.11 -15.29 8.71
CA SER A 90 1.89 -15.05 7.50
C SER A 90 2.83 -16.22 7.22
N ALA A 91 3.64 -16.61 8.20
CA ALA A 91 4.58 -17.71 8.06
C ALA A 91 3.89 -19.03 7.71
N LEU A 92 2.81 -19.38 8.42
CA LEU A 92 2.02 -20.58 8.14
C LEU A 92 1.46 -20.58 6.72
N ALA A 93 0.90 -19.46 6.26
CA ALA A 93 0.40 -19.33 4.90
C ALA A 93 1.51 -19.56 3.86
N MET A 94 2.69 -18.93 4.03
CA MET A 94 3.81 -19.04 3.11
C MET A 94 4.36 -20.46 3.04
N PHE A 95 4.61 -21.10 4.17
CA PHE A 95 5.07 -22.49 4.19
C PHE A 95 4.05 -23.44 3.60
N THR A 96 2.75 -23.23 3.86
CA THR A 96 1.69 -24.06 3.29
C THR A 96 1.61 -23.90 1.77
N ILE A 97 1.62 -22.67 1.24
CA ILE A 97 1.64 -22.42 -0.23
C ILE A 97 2.82 -23.13 -0.89
N SER A 98 3.98 -23.08 -0.23
CA SER A 98 5.21 -23.70 -0.73
C SER A 98 5.05 -25.20 -1.05
N TRP A 99 4.29 -25.94 -0.25
CA TRP A 99 4.16 -27.39 -0.33
C TRP A 99 2.81 -27.87 -0.89
N CYS A 100 1.79 -27.04 -0.86
CA CYS A 100 0.46 -27.51 -1.24
C CYS A 100 0.25 -27.49 -2.76
N HIS A 101 -0.58 -28.45 -3.24
CA HIS A 101 -0.98 -28.59 -4.63
C HIS A 101 -2.46 -28.21 -4.85
N PRO A 102 -3.38 -28.48 -3.92
CA PRO A 102 -4.79 -28.17 -4.11
C PRO A 102 -5.03 -26.67 -4.23
N LEU A 103 -5.65 -26.22 -5.31
CA LEU A 103 -5.86 -24.81 -5.62
C LEU A 103 -6.69 -24.08 -4.54
N PHE A 104 -7.73 -24.77 -3.99
CA PHE A 104 -8.53 -24.18 -2.92
C PHE A 104 -7.71 -23.85 -1.67
N LEU A 105 -6.69 -24.68 -1.36
CA LEU A 105 -5.79 -24.44 -0.23
C LEU A 105 -4.84 -23.27 -0.51
N ILE A 106 -4.38 -23.13 -1.77
CA ILE A 106 -3.59 -21.95 -2.18
C ILE A 106 -4.43 -20.67 -2.01
N TYR A 107 -5.69 -20.68 -2.41
CA TYR A 107 -6.61 -19.56 -2.23
C TYR A 107 -6.85 -19.24 -0.74
N ALA A 108 -7.08 -20.25 0.08
CA ALA A 108 -7.24 -20.09 1.52
C ALA A 108 -5.97 -19.49 2.16
N CYS A 109 -4.79 -19.99 1.78
CA CYS A 109 -3.51 -19.45 2.27
C CYS A 109 -3.23 -18.05 1.73
N ALA A 110 -3.59 -17.72 0.49
CA ALA A 110 -3.51 -16.36 -0.03
C ALA A 110 -4.41 -15.40 0.75
N SER A 111 -5.65 -15.82 1.08
CA SER A 111 -6.53 -15.05 1.97
C SER A 111 -5.94 -14.90 3.38
N LEU A 112 -5.38 -15.97 3.95
CA LEU A 112 -4.75 -15.92 5.26
C LEU A 112 -3.54 -14.98 5.27
N ALA A 113 -2.75 -14.98 4.21
CA ALA A 113 -1.61 -14.07 4.04
C ALA A 113 -2.05 -12.61 3.94
N GLY A 114 -3.10 -12.32 3.16
CA GLY A 114 -3.70 -10.99 3.08
C GLY A 114 -4.27 -10.52 4.42
N PHE A 115 -4.97 -11.43 5.13
CA PHE A 115 -5.42 -11.17 6.50
C PHE A 115 -4.24 -10.82 7.41
N ALA A 116 -3.21 -11.65 7.45
CA ALA A 116 -2.04 -11.47 8.29
C ALA A 116 -1.34 -10.13 8.01
N PHE A 117 -1.21 -9.78 6.74
CA PHE A 117 -0.57 -8.54 6.30
C PHE A 117 -1.30 -7.28 6.81
N ASP A 118 -2.61 -7.20 6.64
CA ASP A 118 -3.40 -6.03 7.02
C ASP A 118 -3.75 -6.04 8.52
N PHE A 119 -3.81 -7.21 9.18
CA PHE A 119 -4.05 -7.35 10.61
C PHE A 119 -2.96 -6.72 11.47
N GLN A 120 -1.71 -6.73 11.01
CA GLN A 120 -0.57 -6.14 11.73
C GLN A 120 -0.51 -4.60 11.60
N ARG A 121 -1.04 -4.01 10.53
CA ARG A 121 -0.87 -2.58 10.22
C ARG A 121 -1.35 -1.63 11.32
N PRO A 122 -2.55 -1.82 11.93
CA PRO A 122 -2.98 -0.99 13.06
C PRO A 122 -2.06 -1.13 14.28
N ALA A 123 -1.56 -2.34 14.55
CA ALA A 123 -0.66 -2.59 15.67
C ALA A 123 0.70 -1.89 15.49
N VAL A 124 1.28 -1.91 14.27
CA VAL A 124 2.49 -1.16 13.94
C VAL A 124 2.28 0.33 14.16
N SER A 125 1.20 0.89 13.60
CA SER A 125 0.91 2.32 13.73
C SER A 125 0.67 2.75 15.17
N ALA A 126 -0.05 1.94 15.94
CA ALA A 126 -0.31 2.20 17.35
C ALA A 126 0.98 2.06 18.19
N ALA A 127 1.82 1.04 17.93
CA ALA A 127 3.09 0.88 18.63
C ALA A 127 4.02 2.07 18.40
N VAL A 128 4.14 2.58 17.17
CA VAL A 128 4.91 3.80 16.89
C VAL A 128 4.35 5.00 17.66
N ALA A 129 3.02 5.17 17.71
CA ALA A 129 2.39 6.27 18.43
C ALA A 129 2.60 6.18 19.95
N ASP A 130 2.63 4.96 20.51
CA ASP A 130 2.81 4.73 21.94
C ASP A 130 4.28 4.84 22.39
N LEU A 131 5.23 4.52 21.49
CA LEU A 131 6.67 4.56 21.79
C LEU A 131 7.29 5.96 21.65
N VAL A 132 6.66 6.84 20.84
CA VAL A 132 7.29 8.09 20.43
C VAL A 132 6.44 9.30 20.84
N PRO A 133 7.04 10.36 21.42
CA PRO A 133 6.33 11.61 21.75
C PRO A 133 5.60 12.20 20.55
N VAL A 134 4.49 12.90 20.78
CA VAL A 134 3.61 13.46 19.73
C VAL A 134 4.40 14.33 18.74
N SER A 135 5.36 15.15 19.23
CA SER A 135 6.22 16.02 18.41
C SER A 135 7.10 15.27 17.42
N GLU A 136 7.43 14.00 17.70
CA GLU A 136 8.36 13.19 16.91
C GLU A 136 7.66 12.14 16.03
N ARG A 137 6.34 11.98 16.17
CA ARG A 137 5.57 10.94 15.46
C ARG A 137 5.69 11.05 13.94
N VAL A 138 5.67 12.26 13.39
CA VAL A 138 5.81 12.48 11.94
C VAL A 138 7.14 11.89 11.44
N ARG A 139 8.22 12.13 12.19
CA ARG A 139 9.56 11.60 11.87
C ARG A 139 9.61 10.08 12.01
N ALA A 140 9.00 9.52 13.05
CA ALA A 140 8.94 8.08 13.26
C ALA A 140 8.17 7.35 12.14
N TYR A 141 7.01 7.89 11.73
CA TYR A 141 6.25 7.33 10.62
C TYR A 141 7.00 7.45 9.28
N ALA A 142 7.73 8.54 9.06
CA ALA A 142 8.56 8.70 7.86
C ALA A 142 9.68 7.63 7.81
N LEU A 143 10.34 7.35 8.95
CA LEU A 143 11.34 6.28 9.04
C LEU A 143 10.72 4.89 8.83
N THR A 144 9.53 4.64 9.39
CA THR A 144 8.80 3.38 9.18
C THR A 144 8.43 3.21 7.70
N TYR A 145 7.96 4.27 7.05
CA TYR A 145 7.69 4.28 5.61
C TYR A 145 8.97 4.01 4.78
N TRP A 146 10.10 4.52 5.23
CA TRP A 146 11.41 4.25 4.62
C TRP A 146 11.77 2.76 4.70
N ALA A 147 11.60 2.11 5.85
CA ALA A 147 11.83 0.67 5.99
C ALA A 147 10.98 -0.15 5.00
N VAL A 148 9.70 0.22 4.87
CA VAL A 148 8.78 -0.43 3.93
C VAL A 148 9.27 -0.30 2.49
N ASN A 149 9.68 0.90 2.06
CA ASN A 149 10.09 1.14 0.67
C ASN A 149 11.47 0.56 0.34
N ILE A 150 12.43 0.59 1.27
CA ILE A 150 13.72 -0.09 1.10
C ILE A 150 13.48 -1.59 0.90
N GLY A 151 12.65 -2.21 1.77
CA GLY A 151 12.31 -3.61 1.63
C GLY A 151 11.60 -3.92 0.31
N ALA A 152 10.61 -3.13 -0.07
CA ALA A 152 9.89 -3.27 -1.33
C ALA A 152 10.77 -3.08 -2.57
N SER A 153 11.86 -2.32 -2.48
CA SER A 153 12.83 -2.15 -3.57
C SER A 153 13.73 -3.38 -3.74
N ILE A 154 14.10 -4.03 -2.64
CA ILE A 154 15.01 -5.17 -2.62
C ILE A 154 14.24 -6.48 -2.89
N ALA A 155 13.03 -6.61 -2.37
CA ALA A 155 12.22 -7.80 -2.44
C ALA A 155 12.06 -8.37 -3.87
N PRO A 156 11.71 -7.60 -4.92
CA PRO A 156 11.58 -8.15 -6.27
C PRO A 156 12.89 -8.76 -6.80
N LEU A 157 14.04 -8.15 -6.51
CA LEU A 157 15.35 -8.64 -6.97
C LEU A 157 15.68 -9.99 -6.33
N ILE A 158 15.49 -10.12 -5.01
CA ILE A 158 15.66 -11.41 -4.32
C ILE A 158 14.64 -12.41 -4.85
N GLY A 159 13.38 -12.00 -5.01
CA GLY A 159 12.30 -12.83 -5.49
C GLY A 159 12.57 -13.40 -6.88
N GLY A 160 13.12 -12.61 -7.82
CA GLY A 160 13.49 -13.06 -9.15
C GLY A 160 14.58 -14.13 -9.11
N VAL A 161 15.62 -13.94 -8.29
CA VAL A 161 16.69 -14.95 -8.12
C VAL A 161 16.14 -16.24 -7.51
N LEU A 162 15.34 -16.14 -6.45
CA LEU A 162 14.76 -17.32 -5.79
C LEU A 162 13.75 -18.03 -6.68
N ALA A 163 12.93 -17.31 -7.44
CA ALA A 163 11.98 -17.90 -8.40
C ALA A 163 12.67 -18.66 -9.51
N ALA A 164 13.83 -18.18 -9.98
CA ALA A 164 14.65 -18.88 -10.98
C ALA A 164 15.22 -20.20 -10.45
N ILE A 165 15.48 -20.31 -9.15
CA ILE A 165 15.91 -21.56 -8.51
C ILE A 165 14.70 -22.45 -8.25
N SER A 166 13.72 -21.97 -7.48
CA SER A 166 12.47 -22.65 -7.18
C SER A 166 11.51 -21.72 -6.44
N PHE A 167 10.24 -21.72 -6.80
CA PHE A 167 9.18 -21.05 -6.02
C PHE A 167 9.07 -21.58 -4.58
N HIS A 168 9.48 -22.83 -4.35
CA HIS A 168 9.54 -23.38 -3.00
C HIS A 168 10.51 -22.57 -2.11
N PHE A 169 11.70 -22.23 -2.60
CA PHE A 169 12.64 -21.37 -1.87
C PHE A 169 12.09 -19.96 -1.69
N LEU A 170 11.39 -19.40 -2.67
CA LEU A 170 10.79 -18.09 -2.59
C LEU A 170 9.77 -17.98 -1.43
N PHE A 171 8.81 -18.89 -1.39
CA PHE A 171 7.79 -18.89 -0.33
C PHE A 171 8.36 -19.25 1.04
N SER A 172 9.34 -20.18 1.07
CA SER A 172 10.03 -20.55 2.31
C SER A 172 10.85 -19.39 2.88
N PHE A 173 11.48 -18.59 2.02
CA PHE A 173 12.21 -17.39 2.43
C PHE A 173 11.26 -16.34 3.04
N ASP A 174 10.11 -16.07 2.40
CA ASP A 174 9.08 -15.17 2.92
C ASP A 174 8.57 -15.64 4.29
N GLY A 175 8.22 -16.93 4.41
CA GLY A 175 7.84 -17.51 5.68
C GLY A 175 8.93 -17.40 6.75
N THR A 176 10.19 -17.62 6.39
CA THR A 176 11.34 -17.52 7.31
C THR A 176 11.55 -16.09 7.79
N THR A 177 11.46 -15.08 6.92
CA THR A 177 11.57 -13.67 7.33
C THR A 177 10.43 -13.24 8.24
N SER A 178 9.22 -13.78 8.01
CA SER A 178 8.07 -13.58 8.92
C SER A 178 8.32 -14.21 10.29
N LEU A 179 8.90 -15.42 10.36
CA LEU A 179 9.32 -16.05 11.63
C LEU A 179 10.48 -15.30 12.31
N LEU A 180 11.42 -14.78 11.54
CA LEU A 180 12.51 -13.97 12.08
C LEU A 180 11.97 -12.69 12.74
N TYR A 181 11.04 -12.01 12.06
CA TYR A 181 10.38 -10.83 12.64
C TYR A 181 9.53 -11.23 13.86
N PHE A 182 8.84 -12.37 13.82
CA PHE A 182 8.13 -12.93 14.97
C PHE A 182 9.09 -13.11 16.16
N ALA A 183 10.25 -13.72 15.94
CA ALA A 183 11.26 -13.92 16.99
C ALA A 183 11.80 -12.59 17.55
N ILE A 184 12.08 -11.62 16.67
CA ILE A 184 12.50 -10.27 17.08
C ILE A 184 11.44 -9.64 18.00
N ILE A 185 10.16 -9.68 17.60
CA ILE A 185 9.07 -9.14 18.43
C ILE A 185 8.90 -9.93 19.73
N LEU A 186 8.96 -11.24 19.67
CA LEU A 186 8.76 -12.09 20.85
C LEU A 186 9.79 -11.83 21.93
N PHE A 187 11.07 -11.79 21.56
CA PHE A 187 12.18 -11.76 22.52
C PHE A 187 12.70 -10.35 22.82
N CYS A 188 12.64 -9.44 21.86
CA CYS A 188 13.27 -8.12 22.00
C CYS A 188 12.27 -6.99 22.21
N PHE A 189 11.03 -7.10 21.70
CA PHE A 189 10.06 -6.02 21.77
C PHE A 189 9.21 -6.08 23.04
N ARG A 190 9.10 -4.96 23.76
CA ARG A 190 8.25 -4.83 24.94
C ARG A 190 6.90 -4.26 24.57
N GLU A 191 5.82 -4.77 25.21
CA GLU A 191 4.47 -4.20 25.00
C GLU A 191 4.48 -2.72 25.42
N PRO A 192 4.17 -1.78 24.51
CA PRO A 192 4.12 -0.37 24.86
C PRO A 192 2.98 -0.10 25.86
N ARG A 193 3.18 0.88 26.75
CA ARG A 193 2.09 1.35 27.62
C ARG A 193 1.02 2.01 26.74
N GLN A 194 -0.20 1.49 26.82
CA GLN A 194 -1.32 2.03 26.05
C GLN A 194 -1.68 3.41 26.58
N HIS A 195 -1.59 4.42 25.72
CA HIS A 195 -2.24 5.68 25.99
C HIS A 195 -3.73 5.52 25.65
N VAL A 196 -4.59 5.51 26.65
CA VAL A 196 -6.05 5.48 26.45
C VAL A 196 -6.43 6.74 25.69
N GLN A 197 -6.63 6.62 24.41
CA GLN A 197 -7.16 7.71 23.57
C GLN A 197 -8.67 7.55 23.46
N GLY A 198 -9.37 8.70 23.49
CA GLY A 198 -10.81 8.87 23.63
C GLY A 198 -11.72 8.01 22.74
N VAL A 199 -13.02 8.28 22.82
CA VAL A 199 -14.11 7.53 22.17
C VAL A 199 -13.80 7.18 20.71
N ARG A 200 -13.59 5.87 20.45
CA ARG A 200 -13.31 5.36 19.11
C ARG A 200 -14.59 5.33 18.29
N ARG A 201 -14.58 6.08 17.20
CA ARG A 201 -15.64 6.00 16.21
C ARG A 201 -15.29 4.91 15.18
N SER A 202 -16.30 4.16 14.76
CA SER A 202 -16.14 3.19 13.68
C SER A 202 -15.64 3.88 12.39
N PRO A 203 -14.69 3.30 11.66
CA PRO A 203 -14.29 3.79 10.33
C PRO A 203 -15.49 4.00 9.39
N PHE A 204 -16.51 3.16 9.49
CA PHE A 204 -17.73 3.28 8.69
C PHE A 204 -18.55 4.56 8.98
N ALA A 205 -18.41 5.16 10.15
CA ALA A 205 -19.09 6.42 10.45
C ALA A 205 -18.60 7.58 9.55
N ALA A 206 -17.35 7.54 9.12
CA ALA A 206 -16.77 8.54 8.22
C ALA A 206 -17.34 8.48 6.80
N PHE A 207 -17.86 7.34 6.36
CA PHE A 207 -18.52 7.21 5.03
C PHE A 207 -19.87 7.94 4.94
N ARG A 208 -20.35 8.59 6.00
CA ARG A 208 -21.44 9.56 5.90
C ARG A 208 -21.01 10.88 5.25
N ASP A 209 -19.71 11.16 5.23
CA ASP A 209 -19.18 12.33 4.52
C ASP A 209 -19.01 12.00 3.03
N ARG A 210 -19.77 12.69 2.19
CA ARG A 210 -19.72 12.55 0.73
C ARG A 210 -18.35 12.83 0.14
N ARG A 211 -17.54 13.69 0.78
CA ARG A 211 -16.19 14.02 0.33
C ARG A 211 -15.27 12.82 0.48
N LEU A 212 -15.38 12.12 1.63
CA LEU A 212 -14.61 10.89 1.84
C LEU A 212 -15.08 9.77 0.90
N VAL A 213 -16.38 9.63 0.67
CA VAL A 213 -16.93 8.61 -0.27
C VAL A 213 -16.39 8.83 -1.69
N LEU A 214 -16.37 10.07 -2.16
CA LEU A 214 -15.80 10.41 -3.47
C LEU A 214 -14.31 10.13 -3.55
N LEU A 215 -13.55 10.57 -2.55
CA LEU A 215 -12.13 10.30 -2.45
C LEU A 215 -11.84 8.79 -2.42
N PHE A 216 -12.61 8.03 -1.64
CA PHE A 216 -12.52 6.58 -1.55
C PHE A 216 -12.81 5.91 -2.89
N GLY A 217 -13.88 6.30 -3.59
CA GLY A 217 -14.24 5.75 -4.90
C GLY A 217 -13.15 5.99 -5.96
N LEU A 218 -12.64 7.23 -6.03
CA LEU A 218 -11.53 7.57 -6.94
C LEU A 218 -10.24 6.82 -6.57
N ALA A 219 -9.96 6.66 -5.28
CA ALA A 219 -8.84 5.86 -4.81
C ALA A 219 -8.99 4.37 -5.17
N CYS A 220 -10.18 3.79 -5.10
CA CYS A 220 -10.43 2.42 -5.53
C CYS A 220 -10.12 2.21 -7.02
N LEU A 221 -10.41 3.20 -7.90
CA LEU A 221 -10.04 3.12 -9.31
C LEU A 221 -8.52 3.03 -9.48
N LEU A 222 -7.77 3.92 -8.81
CA LEU A 222 -6.31 3.95 -8.90
C LEU A 222 -5.64 2.73 -8.25
N THR A 223 -6.13 2.29 -7.09
CA THR A 223 -5.59 1.09 -6.42
C THR A 223 -5.91 -0.17 -7.22
N GLY A 224 -7.08 -0.26 -7.84
CA GLY A 224 -7.43 -1.35 -8.76
C GLY A 224 -6.49 -1.43 -9.96
N GLN A 225 -6.10 -0.29 -10.54
CA GLN A 225 -5.04 -0.22 -11.57
C GLN A 225 -3.68 -0.67 -11.03
N PHE A 226 -3.27 -0.14 -9.87
CA PHE A 226 -1.99 -0.46 -9.26
C PHE A 226 -1.81 -1.97 -9.06
N PHE A 227 -2.86 -2.67 -8.64
CA PHE A 227 -2.79 -4.12 -8.44
C PHE A 227 -2.77 -4.94 -9.72
N GLN A 228 -2.98 -4.35 -10.91
CA GLN A 228 -2.67 -5.00 -12.17
C GLN A 228 -1.16 -5.29 -12.33
N ALA A 229 -0.31 -4.46 -11.74
CA ALA A 229 1.14 -4.69 -11.72
C ALA A 229 1.54 -6.02 -11.03
N TYR A 230 0.71 -6.53 -10.14
CA TYR A 230 0.98 -7.76 -9.38
C TYR A 230 0.13 -8.96 -9.80
N SER A 231 -0.86 -8.75 -10.64
CA SER A 231 -1.79 -9.81 -11.07
C SER A 231 -1.70 -10.10 -12.57
N THR A 232 -2.00 -9.12 -13.40
CA THR A 232 -2.09 -9.30 -14.87
C THR A 232 -0.80 -8.97 -15.60
N LEU A 233 0.01 -8.01 -15.12
CA LEU A 233 1.31 -7.71 -15.71
C LEU A 233 2.23 -8.95 -15.78
N PRO A 234 2.43 -9.71 -14.68
CA PRO A 234 3.22 -10.95 -14.76
C PRO A 234 2.63 -11.97 -15.74
N LEU A 235 1.29 -12.02 -15.90
CA LEU A 235 0.63 -12.90 -16.87
C LEU A 235 0.97 -12.51 -18.32
N VAL A 236 0.88 -11.22 -18.63
CA VAL A 236 1.18 -10.65 -19.96
C VAL A 236 2.67 -10.87 -20.28
N MET A 237 3.58 -10.54 -19.35
CA MET A 237 5.01 -10.76 -19.54
C MET A 237 5.34 -12.23 -19.79
N SER A 238 4.73 -13.15 -19.03
CA SER A 238 4.91 -14.60 -19.22
C SER A 238 4.41 -15.06 -20.60
N HIS A 239 3.30 -14.54 -21.10
CA HIS A 239 2.81 -14.84 -22.46
C HIS A 239 3.74 -14.38 -23.56
N GLN A 240 4.47 -13.29 -23.32
CA GLN A 240 5.47 -12.78 -24.25
C GLN A 240 6.83 -13.50 -24.14
N GLY A 241 6.92 -14.54 -23.30
CA GLY A 241 8.13 -15.33 -23.10
C GLY A 241 9.14 -14.73 -22.12
N LEU A 242 8.74 -13.69 -21.39
CA LEU A 242 9.54 -13.10 -20.33
C LEU A 242 9.36 -13.88 -19.02
N ASP A 243 10.46 -14.12 -18.32
CA ASP A 243 10.46 -14.92 -17.10
C ASP A 243 10.25 -14.10 -15.82
N ALA A 244 10.22 -14.78 -14.67
CA ALA A 244 10.09 -14.14 -13.37
C ALA A 244 11.27 -13.21 -13.04
N GLY A 245 12.46 -13.45 -13.62
CA GLY A 245 13.62 -12.57 -13.50
C GLY A 245 13.45 -11.28 -14.29
N ASP A 246 12.87 -11.34 -15.50
CA ASP A 246 12.52 -10.16 -16.29
C ASP A 246 11.50 -9.28 -15.56
N PHE A 247 10.43 -9.90 -15.04
CA PHE A 247 9.44 -9.21 -14.22
C PHE A 247 10.08 -8.55 -12.99
N SER A 248 10.97 -9.29 -12.30
CA SER A 248 11.68 -8.79 -11.13
C SER A 248 12.52 -7.55 -11.46
N ARG A 249 13.29 -7.58 -12.57
CA ARG A 249 14.10 -6.44 -13.02
C ARG A 249 13.25 -5.23 -13.38
N ALA A 250 12.15 -5.45 -14.09
CA ALA A 250 11.21 -4.39 -14.41
C ALA A 250 10.56 -3.79 -13.16
N LEU A 251 10.06 -4.63 -12.24
CA LEU A 251 9.38 -4.18 -11.01
C LEU A 251 10.32 -3.50 -10.02
N ALA A 252 11.63 -3.85 -10.01
CA ALA A 252 12.62 -3.16 -9.17
C ALA A 252 12.70 -1.65 -9.49
N THR A 253 12.35 -1.24 -10.72
CA THR A 253 12.26 0.18 -11.11
C THR A 253 11.29 0.94 -10.21
N ASN A 254 10.16 0.34 -9.82
CA ASN A 254 9.21 0.96 -8.88
C ASN A 254 9.91 1.34 -7.57
N GLY A 255 10.50 0.37 -6.89
CA GLY A 255 11.15 0.62 -5.60
C GLY A 255 12.31 1.63 -5.69
N ILE A 256 13.16 1.51 -6.71
CA ILE A 256 14.27 2.43 -6.94
C ILE A 256 13.74 3.86 -7.15
N THR A 257 12.71 4.02 -7.98
CA THR A 257 12.08 5.31 -8.27
C THR A 257 11.49 5.93 -7.01
N VAL A 258 10.78 5.14 -6.18
CA VAL A 258 10.22 5.61 -4.91
C VAL A 258 11.32 6.10 -3.97
N VAL A 259 12.40 5.33 -3.80
CA VAL A 259 13.52 5.73 -2.92
C VAL A 259 14.21 7.01 -3.39
N LEU A 260 14.43 7.15 -4.67
CA LEU A 260 15.16 8.29 -5.24
C LEU A 260 14.29 9.54 -5.37
N LEU A 261 13.03 9.40 -5.79
CA LEU A 261 12.20 10.53 -6.23
C LEU A 261 11.08 10.92 -5.25
N SER A 262 10.80 10.14 -4.18
CA SER A 262 9.71 10.48 -3.27
C SER A 262 9.86 11.86 -2.62
N ILE A 263 11.08 12.22 -2.16
CA ILE A 263 11.34 13.52 -1.53
C ILE A 263 11.26 14.68 -2.54
N PRO A 264 11.95 14.62 -3.71
CA PRO A 264 11.83 15.67 -4.72
C PRO A 264 10.40 15.91 -5.19
N ILE A 265 9.67 14.84 -5.52
CA ILE A 265 8.29 14.93 -6.00
C ILE A 265 7.37 15.48 -4.91
N SER A 266 7.47 15.01 -3.67
CA SER A 266 6.68 15.53 -2.55
C SER A 266 6.88 17.03 -2.36
N ARG A 267 8.13 17.52 -2.43
CA ARG A 267 8.43 18.97 -2.34
C ARG A 267 7.87 19.76 -3.50
N PHE A 268 7.91 19.20 -4.70
CA PHE A 268 7.34 19.85 -5.89
C PHE A 268 5.82 19.97 -5.77
N LEU A 269 5.15 18.90 -5.34
CA LEU A 269 3.69 18.85 -5.22
C LEU A 269 3.13 19.72 -4.09
N GLN A 270 3.91 20.05 -3.05
CA GLN A 270 3.49 20.98 -1.99
C GLN A 270 3.13 22.38 -2.50
N ARG A 271 3.56 22.75 -3.70
CA ARG A 271 3.24 24.03 -4.36
C ARG A 271 1.86 24.04 -5.03
N TRP A 272 1.22 22.87 -5.14
CA TRP A 272 -0.02 22.66 -5.87
C TRP A 272 -1.14 22.33 -4.91
N SER A 273 -2.38 22.56 -5.33
CA SER A 273 -3.53 22.09 -4.57
C SER A 273 -3.56 20.56 -4.53
N PRO A 274 -4.06 19.93 -3.45
CA PRO A 274 -4.20 18.49 -3.37
C PRO A 274 -5.04 17.90 -4.51
N ALA A 275 -6.08 18.60 -4.98
CA ALA A 275 -6.87 18.18 -6.13
C ALA A 275 -6.02 18.12 -7.41
N THR A 276 -5.20 19.15 -7.67
CA THR A 276 -4.27 19.16 -8.80
C THR A 276 -3.22 18.07 -8.68
N GLY A 277 -2.61 17.90 -7.50
CA GLY A 277 -1.62 16.85 -7.24
C GLY A 277 -2.17 15.45 -7.51
N LEU A 278 -3.39 15.15 -7.05
CA LEU A 278 -4.04 13.85 -7.28
C LEU A 278 -4.48 13.68 -8.75
N SER A 279 -4.87 14.75 -9.43
CA SER A 279 -5.18 14.69 -10.88
C SER A 279 -3.94 14.34 -11.70
N ILE A 280 -2.80 14.99 -11.42
CA ILE A 280 -1.51 14.66 -12.06
C ILE A 280 -1.13 13.20 -11.74
N ALA A 281 -1.29 12.77 -10.50
CA ALA A 281 -1.02 11.41 -10.07
C ALA A 281 -1.85 10.38 -10.88
N ALA A 282 -3.14 10.64 -11.05
CA ALA A 282 -4.04 9.78 -11.80
C ALA A 282 -3.69 9.73 -13.30
N ILE A 283 -3.28 10.86 -13.89
CA ILE A 283 -2.78 10.91 -15.27
C ILE A 283 -1.51 10.09 -15.41
N CYS A 284 -0.52 10.27 -14.53
CA CYS A 284 0.73 9.52 -14.59
C CYS A 284 0.47 8.02 -14.44
N THR A 285 -0.35 7.62 -13.45
CA THR A 285 -0.70 6.21 -13.24
C THR A 285 -1.40 5.63 -14.46
N GLY A 286 -2.46 6.31 -14.96
CA GLY A 286 -3.21 5.86 -16.13
C GLY A 286 -2.34 5.77 -17.39
N THR A 287 -1.48 6.77 -17.63
CA THR A 287 -0.57 6.78 -18.80
C THR A 287 0.45 5.65 -18.70
N GLY A 288 1.05 5.41 -17.54
CA GLY A 288 2.00 4.32 -17.36
C GLY A 288 1.37 2.96 -17.67
N PHE A 289 0.19 2.68 -17.12
CA PHE A 289 -0.54 1.44 -17.43
C PHE A 289 -1.04 1.38 -18.88
N PHE A 290 -1.50 2.48 -19.47
CA PHE A 290 -1.86 2.54 -20.88
C PHE A 290 -0.69 2.18 -21.80
N LEU A 291 0.49 2.71 -21.54
CA LEU A 291 1.68 2.46 -22.34
C LEU A 291 2.18 1.02 -22.23
N THR A 292 1.77 0.28 -21.21
CA THR A 292 2.15 -1.13 -21.01
C THR A 292 1.73 -2.01 -22.21
N GLN A 293 0.67 -1.66 -22.95
CA GLN A 293 0.24 -2.40 -24.15
C GLN A 293 1.27 -2.40 -25.30
N PHE A 294 2.22 -1.48 -25.28
CA PHE A 294 3.26 -1.35 -26.31
C PHE A 294 4.61 -1.94 -25.85
N ALA A 295 4.68 -2.42 -24.62
CA ALA A 295 5.91 -2.95 -24.06
C ALA A 295 6.05 -4.44 -24.40
N HIS A 296 7.25 -4.84 -24.87
CA HIS A 296 7.61 -6.21 -25.25
C HIS A 296 8.95 -6.66 -24.67
N THR A 297 9.71 -5.72 -24.10
CA THR A 297 11.01 -5.98 -23.48
C THR A 297 11.02 -5.55 -22.02
N THR A 298 11.90 -6.15 -21.23
CA THR A 298 12.09 -5.80 -19.80
C THR A 298 12.31 -4.30 -19.60
N LEU A 299 13.05 -3.64 -20.51
CA LEU A 299 13.35 -2.21 -20.41
C LEU A 299 12.12 -1.35 -20.70
N GLU A 300 11.30 -1.73 -21.68
CA GLU A 300 10.04 -1.04 -21.99
C GLU A 300 9.05 -1.17 -20.83
N TYR A 301 8.92 -2.35 -20.25
CA TYR A 301 8.15 -2.54 -19.02
C TYR A 301 8.68 -1.68 -17.86
N ALA A 302 10.00 -1.62 -17.67
CA ALA A 302 10.61 -0.75 -16.66
C ALA A 302 10.27 0.72 -16.90
N ALA A 303 10.25 1.18 -18.16
CA ALA A 303 9.87 2.56 -18.50
C ALA A 303 8.39 2.86 -18.17
N THR A 304 7.47 1.93 -18.45
CA THR A 304 6.05 2.10 -18.08
C THR A 304 5.85 2.09 -16.57
N ILE A 305 6.58 1.22 -15.86
CA ILE A 305 6.61 1.16 -14.40
C ILE A 305 7.14 2.47 -13.81
N PHE A 306 8.19 3.03 -14.35
CA PHE A 306 8.70 4.34 -13.94
C PHE A 306 7.61 5.42 -14.01
N ILE A 307 6.85 5.47 -15.12
CA ILE A 307 5.79 6.48 -15.32
C ILE A 307 4.69 6.34 -14.28
N TRP A 308 4.12 5.14 -14.09
CA TRP A 308 3.04 4.99 -13.11
C TRP A 308 3.53 5.13 -11.66
N THR A 309 4.81 4.85 -11.38
CA THR A 309 5.41 5.08 -10.06
C THR A 309 5.46 6.57 -9.69
N LEU A 310 5.65 7.46 -10.66
CA LEU A 310 5.54 8.91 -10.40
C LEU A 310 4.15 9.26 -9.86
N GLY A 311 3.11 8.64 -10.43
CA GLY A 311 1.74 8.77 -9.94
C GLY A 311 1.55 8.20 -8.53
N GLU A 312 2.09 7.03 -8.24
CA GLU A 312 2.07 6.42 -6.90
C GLU A 312 2.69 7.33 -5.84
N ILE A 313 3.87 7.89 -6.10
CA ILE A 313 4.54 8.83 -5.20
C ILE A 313 3.67 10.06 -4.96
N ALA A 314 3.02 10.57 -6.01
CA ALA A 314 2.16 11.73 -5.92
C ALA A 314 0.91 11.45 -5.06
N ILE A 315 0.28 10.28 -5.20
CA ILE A 315 -0.83 9.81 -4.35
C ILE A 315 -0.38 9.75 -2.89
N ALA A 316 0.73 9.05 -2.62
CA ALA A 316 1.25 8.85 -1.28
C ALA A 316 1.60 10.16 -0.56
N SER A 317 2.06 11.17 -1.33
CA SER A 317 2.44 12.47 -0.80
C SER A 317 1.25 13.40 -0.56
N THR A 318 0.22 13.34 -1.42
CA THR A 318 -0.86 14.33 -1.45
C THR A 318 -2.07 13.90 -0.63
N THR A 319 -2.39 12.61 -0.61
CA THR A 319 -3.60 12.09 0.05
C THR A 319 -3.67 12.38 1.55
N PRO A 320 -2.60 12.20 2.37
CA PRO A 320 -2.67 12.50 3.80
C PRO A 320 -2.96 13.98 4.08
N ALA A 321 -2.42 14.88 3.25
CA ALA A 321 -2.69 16.31 3.35
C ALA A 321 -4.15 16.65 3.03
N LEU A 322 -4.73 16.03 2.01
CA LEU A 322 -6.15 16.20 1.69
C LEU A 322 -7.04 15.65 2.80
N ILE A 323 -6.77 14.45 3.31
CA ILE A 323 -7.55 13.84 4.39
C ILE A 323 -7.53 14.73 5.64
N SER A 324 -6.36 15.31 5.99
CA SER A 324 -6.28 16.20 7.15
C SER A 324 -7.10 17.49 6.99
N ARG A 325 -7.37 17.95 5.76
CA ARG A 325 -8.22 19.12 5.47
C ARG A 325 -9.72 18.80 5.52
N ILE A 326 -10.12 17.60 5.05
CA ILE A 326 -11.54 17.22 5.00
C ILE A 326 -12.05 16.59 6.29
N ALA A 327 -11.17 16.02 7.11
CA ALA A 327 -11.54 15.35 8.36
C ALA A 327 -11.89 16.37 9.43
N PRO A 328 -13.03 16.21 10.12
CA PRO A 328 -13.37 17.04 11.28
C PRO A 328 -12.31 16.93 12.38
N PRO A 329 -12.16 17.97 13.23
CA PRO A 329 -11.22 17.94 14.35
C PRO A 329 -11.37 16.66 15.20
N GLY A 330 -10.25 16.00 15.50
CA GLY A 330 -10.22 14.76 16.27
C GLY A 330 -10.66 13.49 15.52
N GLN A 331 -11.00 13.55 14.22
CA GLN A 331 -11.43 12.40 13.44
C GLN A 331 -10.45 12.00 12.32
N GLN A 332 -9.29 12.64 12.23
CA GLN A 332 -8.30 12.40 11.18
C GLN A 332 -7.90 10.93 11.06
N GLY A 333 -7.71 10.24 12.19
CA GLY A 333 -7.38 8.80 12.20
C GLY A 333 -8.50 7.92 11.61
N VAL A 334 -9.77 8.25 11.89
CA VAL A 334 -10.92 7.52 11.35
C VAL A 334 -11.01 7.70 9.83
N TYR A 335 -10.82 8.93 9.34
CA TYR A 335 -10.82 9.23 7.90
C TYR A 335 -9.67 8.55 7.17
N GLN A 336 -8.46 8.55 7.77
CA GLN A 336 -7.30 7.85 7.22
C GLN A 336 -7.52 6.34 7.16
N ALA A 337 -8.09 5.75 8.22
CA ALA A 337 -8.42 4.32 8.25
C ALA A 337 -9.46 3.95 7.18
N SER A 338 -10.51 4.78 7.04
CA SER A 338 -11.54 4.59 6.01
C SER A 338 -10.95 4.67 4.60
N TYR A 339 -10.10 5.65 4.34
CA TYR A 339 -9.38 5.76 3.05
C TYR A 339 -8.51 4.53 2.80
N SER A 340 -7.79 4.04 3.81
CA SER A 340 -6.89 2.88 3.67
C SER A 340 -7.61 1.61 3.21
N MET A 341 -8.93 1.50 3.44
CA MET A 341 -9.73 0.37 2.93
C MET A 341 -9.75 0.33 1.39
N SER A 342 -9.51 1.46 0.69
CA SER A 342 -9.43 1.47 -0.78
C SER A 342 -8.32 0.56 -1.32
N TRP A 343 -7.25 0.35 -0.57
CA TRP A 343 -6.19 -0.59 -0.95
C TRP A 343 -6.66 -2.03 -0.94
N SER A 344 -7.38 -2.45 0.11
CA SER A 344 -7.93 -3.82 0.17
C SER A 344 -9.02 -4.04 -0.89
N PHE A 345 -9.84 -3.02 -1.18
CA PHE A 345 -10.78 -3.07 -2.31
C PHE A 345 -10.05 -3.14 -3.66
N GLY A 346 -8.95 -2.40 -3.81
CA GLY A 346 -8.12 -2.45 -5.01
C GLY A 346 -7.51 -3.83 -5.26
N ILE A 347 -6.97 -4.48 -4.20
CA ILE A 347 -6.46 -5.86 -4.28
C ILE A 347 -7.57 -6.85 -4.63
N LEU A 348 -8.78 -6.65 -4.11
CA LEU A 348 -9.89 -7.54 -4.42
C LEU A 348 -10.41 -7.36 -5.85
N LEU A 349 -10.70 -6.12 -6.24
CA LEU A 349 -11.39 -5.83 -7.50
C LEU A 349 -10.42 -5.78 -8.69
N GLY A 350 -9.21 -5.24 -8.51
CA GLY A 350 -8.24 -5.10 -9.59
C GLY A 350 -7.91 -6.43 -10.26
N PRO A 351 -7.34 -7.41 -9.54
CA PRO A 351 -7.02 -8.73 -10.10
C PRO A 351 -8.26 -9.48 -10.62
N THR A 352 -9.41 -9.37 -9.93
CA THR A 352 -10.66 -9.99 -10.38
C THR A 352 -11.06 -9.47 -11.75
N LEU A 353 -11.12 -8.15 -11.92
CA LEU A 353 -11.51 -7.52 -13.19
C LEU A 353 -10.46 -7.78 -14.27
N GLY A 354 -9.17 -7.65 -13.94
CA GLY A 354 -8.09 -7.93 -14.89
C GLY A 354 -8.09 -9.37 -15.35
N GLY A 355 -8.31 -10.33 -14.43
CA GLY A 355 -8.41 -11.75 -14.74
C GLY A 355 -9.62 -12.14 -15.60
N LEU A 356 -10.68 -11.31 -15.60
CA LEU A 356 -11.84 -11.48 -16.50
C LEU A 356 -11.62 -10.80 -17.85
N ILE A 357 -11.04 -9.60 -17.86
CA ILE A 357 -10.85 -8.80 -19.08
C ILE A 357 -9.74 -9.40 -19.95
N LEU A 358 -8.61 -9.78 -19.35
CA LEU A 358 -7.45 -10.26 -20.10
C LEU A 358 -7.74 -11.44 -21.02
N PRO A 359 -8.35 -12.56 -20.58
CA PRO A 359 -8.66 -13.69 -21.46
C PRO A 359 -9.81 -13.46 -22.41
N THR A 360 -10.72 -12.49 -22.12
CA THR A 360 -11.93 -12.26 -22.93
C THR A 360 -11.73 -11.21 -24.00
N PHE A 361 -11.07 -10.10 -23.66
CA PHE A 361 -10.91 -8.93 -24.51
C PHE A 361 -9.45 -8.64 -24.90
N GLY A 362 -8.51 -9.39 -24.34
CA GLY A 362 -7.08 -9.24 -24.60
C GLY A 362 -6.40 -8.13 -23.81
N GLU A 363 -5.07 -8.08 -23.94
CA GLU A 363 -4.21 -7.16 -23.19
C GLU A 363 -4.43 -5.69 -23.57
N ASN A 364 -4.68 -5.38 -24.84
CA ASN A 364 -4.92 -4.02 -25.29
C ASN A 364 -6.17 -3.41 -24.64
N ALA A 365 -7.25 -4.18 -24.51
CA ALA A 365 -8.46 -3.74 -23.83
C ALA A 365 -8.23 -3.48 -22.34
N LEU A 366 -7.45 -4.35 -21.69
CA LEU A 366 -7.08 -4.19 -20.27
C LEU A 366 -6.31 -2.89 -20.04
N TRP A 367 -5.23 -2.68 -20.79
CA TRP A 367 -4.35 -1.51 -20.58
C TRP A 367 -5.00 -0.20 -21.04
N SER A 368 -5.79 -0.21 -22.11
CA SER A 368 -6.61 0.94 -22.52
C SER A 368 -7.69 1.26 -21.48
N GLY A 369 -8.29 0.24 -20.87
CA GLY A 369 -9.21 0.38 -19.74
C GLY A 369 -8.55 1.05 -18.55
N CYS A 370 -7.33 0.64 -18.17
CA CYS A 370 -6.55 1.29 -17.13
C CYS A 370 -6.28 2.77 -17.46
N GLY A 371 -5.86 3.10 -18.69
CA GLY A 371 -5.69 4.48 -19.12
C GLY A 371 -6.96 5.31 -18.96
N THR A 372 -8.09 4.76 -19.39
CA THR A 372 -9.40 5.40 -19.26
C THR A 372 -9.79 5.64 -17.80
N LEU A 373 -9.60 4.67 -16.93
CA LEU A 373 -9.86 4.81 -15.49
C LEU A 373 -8.96 5.88 -14.85
N GLY A 374 -7.68 5.98 -15.27
CA GLY A 374 -6.78 7.04 -14.84
C GLY A 374 -7.27 8.43 -15.22
N LEU A 375 -7.75 8.60 -16.46
CA LEU A 375 -8.34 9.86 -16.94
C LEU A 375 -9.63 10.20 -16.19
N LEU A 376 -10.53 9.23 -15.97
CA LEU A 376 -11.75 9.43 -15.20
C LEU A 376 -11.43 9.83 -13.75
N ALA A 377 -10.44 9.19 -13.14
CA ALA A 377 -10.00 9.55 -11.80
C ALA A 377 -9.41 10.98 -11.76
N ALA A 378 -8.61 11.38 -12.76
CA ALA A 378 -8.04 12.71 -12.86
C ALA A 378 -9.13 13.79 -12.98
N VAL A 379 -10.10 13.58 -13.85
CA VAL A 379 -11.28 14.46 -14.01
C VAL A 379 -12.08 14.51 -12.69
N GLY A 380 -12.28 13.35 -12.04
CA GLY A 380 -12.95 13.26 -10.75
C GLY A 380 -12.25 14.09 -9.66
N PHE A 381 -10.94 13.96 -9.52
CA PHE A 381 -10.17 14.75 -8.55
C PHE A 381 -10.22 16.25 -8.87
N TRP A 382 -10.08 16.62 -10.13
CA TRP A 382 -10.10 18.02 -10.55
C TRP A 382 -11.44 18.69 -10.25
N PHE A 383 -12.55 18.11 -10.71
CA PHE A 383 -13.86 18.74 -10.57
C PHE A 383 -14.50 18.58 -9.19
N LEU A 384 -14.35 17.42 -8.56
CA LEU A 384 -15.06 17.12 -7.32
C LEU A 384 -14.31 17.65 -6.11
N LEU A 385 -12.99 17.50 -6.05
CA LEU A 385 -12.17 17.97 -4.93
C LEU A 385 -11.80 19.45 -5.07
N GLY A 386 -11.60 19.98 -6.28
CA GLY A 386 -11.33 21.39 -6.49
C GLY A 386 -12.47 22.29 -5.98
N ARG A 387 -13.73 21.87 -6.11
CA ARG A 387 -14.89 22.58 -5.52
C ARG A 387 -14.90 22.54 -3.99
N VAL A 388 -14.38 21.48 -3.39
CA VAL A 388 -14.28 21.31 -1.93
C VAL A 388 -13.21 22.24 -1.37
N GLU A 389 -12.08 22.41 -2.05
CA GLU A 389 -10.98 23.28 -1.65
C GLU A 389 -11.42 24.75 -1.66
N VAL A 390 -12.05 25.20 -2.74
CA VAL A 390 -12.58 26.58 -2.87
C VAL A 390 -13.61 26.89 -1.78
N ALA A 391 -14.45 25.92 -1.39
CA ALA A 391 -15.43 26.12 -0.31
C ALA A 391 -14.78 26.24 1.08
N SER A 392 -13.68 25.52 1.33
CA SER A 392 -12.96 25.60 2.61
C SER A 392 -12.12 26.88 2.75
N GLU A 393 -11.57 27.40 1.66
CA GLU A 393 -10.83 28.67 1.64
C GLU A 393 -11.75 29.87 1.89
N ARG A 394 -13.02 29.83 1.41
CA ARG A 394 -14.01 30.88 1.69
C ARG A 394 -14.44 30.95 3.16
N ILE A 395 -14.38 29.83 3.89
CA ILE A 395 -14.74 29.79 5.32
C ILE A 395 -13.57 30.27 6.21
N SER A 396 -12.34 30.21 5.71
CA SER A 396 -11.12 30.61 6.44
C SER A 396 -10.63 32.03 6.14
N THR A 397 -11.37 32.83 5.35
CA THR A 397 -11.01 34.23 5.11
C THR A 397 -11.37 35.10 6.33
N PRO A 398 -10.52 36.08 6.69
CA PRO A 398 -10.74 36.94 7.86
C PRO A 398 -12.07 37.72 7.87
N GLU A 399 -12.74 37.86 6.73
CA GLU A 399 -14.05 38.49 6.61
C GLU A 399 -15.18 37.66 7.31
N ALA A 400 -15.06 36.32 7.35
CA ALA A 400 -16.01 35.46 8.06
C ALA A 400 -15.83 35.54 9.60
N GLU A 401 -14.59 35.72 10.08
CA GLU A 401 -14.34 35.99 11.52
C GLU A 401 -14.84 37.35 11.97
N GLN A 402 -14.77 38.38 11.12
CA GLN A 402 -15.29 39.71 11.43
C GLN A 402 -16.83 39.77 11.43
N GLN A 403 -17.50 38.99 10.58
CA GLN A 403 -18.97 38.90 10.60
C GLN A 403 -19.52 38.10 11.81
N ALA A 404 -18.82 37.05 12.25
CA ALA A 404 -19.20 36.29 13.44
C ALA A 404 -19.02 37.06 14.75
N VAL A 405 -18.20 38.12 14.77
CA VAL A 405 -17.98 39.00 15.92
C VAL A 405 -18.99 40.16 15.96
N LEU A 406 -19.68 40.41 14.85
CA LEU A 406 -20.63 41.54 14.72
C LEU A 406 -22.10 41.15 14.89
N GLU A 407 -22.46 39.89 15.13
CA GLU A 407 -23.77 39.45 15.55
C GLU A 407 -23.75 39.13 17.06
N PRO A 408 -24.04 40.10 17.96
CA PRO A 408 -24.33 39.77 19.34
C PRO A 408 -25.77 39.24 19.45
N GLU A 409 -25.95 38.25 20.31
CA GLU A 409 -27.22 37.64 20.71
C GLU A 409 -28.32 38.68 21.09
#